data_5f7c7dd290b9a5b865b439eae2aae551
#
_entry.id   5f7c7dd290b9a5b865b439eae2aae551
#
_cell.length_a   1.000
_cell.length_b   1.000
_cell.length_c   1.000
_cell.angle_alpha   90.00
_cell.angle_beta   90.00
_cell.angle_gamma   90.00
#
_symmetry.space_group_name_H-M   'P 1'
#
loop_
_entity.id
_entity.type
_entity.pdbx_description
1 polymer ?
#
loop_
_entity_poly.entity_id
_entity_poly.type
_entity_poly.pdbx_seq_one_letter_code
_entity_poly.pdbx_strand_id
1 'polypeptide(L)'
;XRNHCDGQNDCDDGSDEDSCAIQTESCSSDQFKCVSSGLCIPSSWKCDGQKDCDDGSDEPKFGCSSSRQCKDDQFKCGNGRCILNNWKCDGENDCGDNSDETGCKNAVFNSRKCPFEHVPCESDPETCIPLHQLCDGKRHCPGGTDEGGRCARDLCSADRAGCSFKCQNSPNGPLCSCPFGESLVNKTKCEPENECLDSRSCSQKCTDEKHGFTCSCEDGYILDSDKHTCKVEDNVQNMRVYVSNRNRIYWSDHKLDNWRTFGASVENAIALAWDSLTDRIYWSDIREKKILSSNRNGTNVTTFISDGLDITEGIALDWVGRNLYWVDSSLNTIEVANLENPNHRTLLVHKNISQPRGIAVDPRRGVMFWTDWGQNPCIERASMDGTDRQIIVNTKIYWPNTIALDYTTDRVYFADSKLDFIDFVNYDGSGRTQVLASSKFVQHPHALAIFEDMMYYSDRRLQKLQVYPKYPNGTTTEYPSHTFSKALGVVAVHPVLQPIVKNNPXVAVHPVLQPIVKNNPCASNQCSHLCLMNNKNVSSY
;
A
#
# COMPACT_ATOMS: atom_id res chain seq x y z
N UNK A 1 2.04 25.98 -13.26
CA UNK A 1 2.42 25.95 -13.13
C UNK A 1 3.21 25.45 -12.49
N ARG A 2 2.96 24.77 -11.82
CA ARG A 2 3.86 24.02 -10.92
C ARG A 2 4.90 23.18 -11.67
N ASN A 3 4.66 22.89 -12.92
CA ASN A 3 5.57 22.13 -13.79
C ASN A 3 6.26 23.02 -14.82
N HIS A 4 6.33 24.30 -14.55
CA HIS A 4 7.09 25.27 -15.35
C HIS A 4 8.15 25.87 -14.44
N CYS A 5 9.40 25.68 -14.79
CA CYS A 5 10.54 26.13 -13.98
C CYS A 5 10.58 25.46 -12.59
N ASP A 6 10.28 24.16 -12.52
CA ASP A 6 10.37 23.41 -11.26
C ASP A 6 11.67 22.58 -11.16
N GLY A 7 12.55 22.73 -12.15
CA GLY A 7 13.83 22.04 -12.22
C GLY A 7 13.73 20.64 -12.80
N GLN A 8 12.54 20.23 -13.26
CA GLN A 8 12.35 18.96 -13.95
C GLN A 8 11.92 19.22 -15.39
N ASN A 9 12.57 18.55 -16.31
CA ASN A 9 12.21 18.63 -17.71
C ASN A 9 10.91 17.87 -17.93
N ASP A 10 9.79 18.54 -17.76
CA ASP A 10 8.45 17.96 -17.85
C ASP A 10 7.90 17.95 -19.28
N CYS A 11 8.45 18.79 -20.16
CA CYS A 11 8.17 18.76 -21.59
C CYS A 11 9.26 17.98 -22.33
N ASP A 12 8.88 17.14 -23.30
CA ASP A 12 9.84 16.33 -24.07
C ASP A 12 10.90 17.20 -24.78
N ASP A 13 10.57 18.47 -25.07
CA ASP A 13 11.45 19.43 -25.71
C ASP A 13 12.16 20.37 -24.73
N GLY A 14 11.93 20.21 -23.43
CA GLY A 14 12.53 21.05 -22.40
C GLY A 14 11.97 22.46 -22.29
N SER A 15 10.88 22.75 -23.00
CA SER A 15 10.32 24.11 -23.05
C SER A 15 9.76 24.60 -21.73
N ASP A 16 9.48 23.70 -20.81
CA ASP A 16 9.02 24.00 -19.45
C ASP A 16 10.14 24.55 -18.57
N GLU A 17 11.38 24.28 -18.93
CA GLU A 17 12.57 24.76 -18.21
C GLU A 17 13.34 25.83 -19.02
N ASP A 18 12.86 26.17 -20.21
CA ASP A 18 13.46 27.22 -21.04
C ASP A 18 12.98 28.59 -20.59
N SER A 19 13.90 29.53 -20.48
CA SER A 19 13.63 30.94 -20.15
C SER A 19 13.09 31.15 -18.73
N CYS A 20 13.40 30.23 -17.80
CA CYS A 20 13.05 30.38 -16.40
C CYS A 20 13.86 31.52 -15.79
N ALA A 21 13.21 32.68 -15.59
CA ALA A 21 13.80 33.76 -14.82
C ALA A 21 14.03 33.27 -13.39
N ILE A 22 15.25 33.28 -12.92
CA ILE A 22 15.61 32.94 -11.54
C ILE A 22 14.82 33.90 -10.63
N GLN A 23 13.72 33.44 -10.08
CA GLN A 23 13.03 34.21 -9.06
C GLN A 23 13.92 34.21 -7.82
N THR A 24 14.40 35.39 -7.51
CA THR A 24 15.30 35.63 -6.38
C THR A 24 14.56 35.62 -5.03
N GLU A 25 13.45 34.88 -4.92
CA GLU A 25 12.80 34.73 -3.62
C GLU A 25 13.72 33.89 -2.72
N SER A 26 14.06 34.43 -1.58
CA SER A 26 14.82 33.72 -0.57
C SER A 26 13.92 32.63 0.06
N CYS A 27 14.42 31.42 0.10
CA CYS A 27 13.72 30.35 0.81
C CYS A 27 13.50 30.75 2.28
N SER A 28 12.47 30.22 2.88
CA SER A 28 12.19 30.44 4.30
C SER A 28 13.34 29.88 5.17
N SER A 29 13.42 30.32 6.42
CA SER A 29 14.54 29.97 7.33
C SER A 29 14.65 28.47 7.60
N ASP A 30 13.60 27.73 7.36
CA ASP A 30 13.52 26.27 7.55
C ASP A 30 13.71 25.49 6.24
N GLN A 31 14.08 26.18 5.16
CA GLN A 31 14.28 25.59 3.83
C GLN A 31 15.70 25.76 3.32
N PHE A 32 16.16 24.83 2.50
CA PHE A 32 17.41 24.85 1.75
C PHE A 32 17.12 25.11 0.28
N LYS A 33 17.89 25.98 -0.36
CA LYS A 33 17.72 26.32 -1.78
C LYS A 33 18.66 25.47 -2.64
N CYS A 34 18.11 24.70 -3.55
CA CYS A 34 18.87 23.92 -4.53
C CYS A 34 19.70 24.89 -5.42
N VAL A 35 20.95 24.51 -5.70
CA VAL A 35 21.89 25.44 -6.36
C VAL A 35 21.52 25.71 -7.81
N SER A 36 21.16 24.68 -8.59
CA SER A 36 20.88 24.84 -10.02
C SER A 36 19.45 25.28 -10.30
N SER A 37 18.46 24.73 -9.60
CA SER A 37 17.04 24.98 -9.88
C SER A 37 16.47 26.14 -9.07
N GLY A 38 17.13 26.53 -7.97
CA GLY A 38 16.58 27.51 -7.05
C GLY A 38 15.41 26.98 -6.21
N LEU A 39 15.06 25.72 -6.35
CA LEU A 39 13.97 25.07 -5.63
C LEU A 39 14.24 25.07 -4.12
N CYS A 40 13.22 25.42 -3.33
CA CYS A 40 13.30 25.38 -1.88
C CYS A 40 12.81 24.03 -1.37
N ILE A 41 13.71 23.30 -0.70
CA ILE A 41 13.37 22.02 -0.04
C ILE A 41 13.49 22.21 1.49
N PRO A 42 12.81 21.43 2.31
CA PRO A 42 12.99 21.50 3.77
C PRO A 42 14.46 21.33 4.14
N SER A 43 14.97 22.12 5.09
CA SER A 43 16.37 22.04 5.53
C SER A 43 16.73 20.66 6.11
N SER A 44 15.73 19.91 6.57
CA SER A 44 15.91 18.53 7.04
C SER A 44 16.30 17.55 5.94
N TRP A 45 16.06 17.91 4.68
CA TRP A 45 16.38 17.08 3.51
C TRP A 45 17.81 17.29 3.03
N LYS A 46 18.49 18.34 3.52
CA LYS A 46 19.89 18.56 3.18
C LYS A 46 20.76 17.56 3.96
N CYS A 47 21.55 16.79 3.24
CA CYS A 47 22.44 15.76 3.80
C CYS A 47 21.66 14.64 4.50
N ASP A 48 20.50 14.26 3.99
CA ASP A 48 19.70 13.16 4.56
C ASP A 48 19.97 11.80 3.87
N GLY A 49 20.88 11.80 2.89
CA GLY A 49 21.26 10.61 2.15
C GLY A 49 20.42 10.37 0.91
N GLN A 50 19.45 11.25 0.64
CA GLN A 50 18.64 11.20 -0.58
C GLN A 50 18.88 12.45 -1.41
N LYS A 51 18.93 12.27 -2.72
CA LYS A 51 19.09 13.38 -3.66
C LYS A 51 17.71 14.02 -3.91
N ASP A 52 17.40 15.09 -3.20
CA ASP A 52 16.14 15.84 -3.32
C ASP A 52 16.26 17.03 -4.28
N CYS A 53 17.46 17.57 -4.44
CA CYS A 53 17.78 18.54 -5.50
C CYS A 53 18.25 17.80 -6.76
N ASP A 54 17.78 18.21 -7.95
CA ASP A 54 18.17 17.55 -9.21
C ASP A 54 19.67 17.60 -9.48
N ASP A 55 20.36 18.63 -8.97
CA ASP A 55 21.80 18.74 -9.09
C ASP A 55 22.56 18.04 -7.95
N GLY A 56 21.85 17.48 -6.96
CA GLY A 56 22.45 16.87 -5.78
C GLY A 56 23.13 17.87 -4.86
N SER A 57 22.74 19.15 -4.92
CA SER A 57 23.34 20.19 -4.09
C SER A 57 22.96 20.08 -2.61
N ASP A 58 21.90 19.34 -2.33
CA ASP A 58 21.48 18.93 -0.98
C ASP A 58 22.39 17.83 -0.40
N GLU A 59 23.05 17.03 -1.27
CA GLU A 59 23.92 15.92 -0.89
C GLU A 59 25.35 16.10 -1.43
N PRO A 60 26.05 17.23 -1.14
CA PRO A 60 27.38 17.44 -1.70
C PRO A 60 28.38 16.41 -1.18
N LYS A 61 29.20 15.88 -2.07
CA LYS A 61 30.25 14.88 -1.76
C LYS A 61 31.23 15.36 -0.65
N PHE A 62 31.39 16.69 -0.52
CA PHE A 62 32.19 17.32 0.52
C PHE A 62 31.33 18.37 1.20
N GLY A 63 31.03 18.18 2.48
CA GLY A 63 30.22 19.14 3.23
C GLY A 63 29.09 18.51 4.05
N CYS A 64 28.58 17.34 3.62
CA CYS A 64 27.80 16.49 4.50
C CYS A 64 28.81 15.68 5.31
N SER A 65 29.18 16.18 6.48
CA SER A 65 30.14 15.46 7.31
C SER A 65 29.56 14.12 7.75
N SER A 66 30.40 13.08 7.71
CA SER A 66 30.06 11.71 8.13
C SER A 66 29.73 11.60 9.63
N SER A 67 29.67 12.72 10.34
CA SER A 67 29.30 12.80 11.75
C SER A 67 27.95 13.52 11.93
N ARG A 68 26.93 13.15 11.13
CA ARG A 68 25.59 13.66 11.39
C ARG A 68 25.16 13.18 12.77
N GLN A 69 25.06 14.09 13.71
CA GLN A 69 24.38 13.81 14.97
C GLN A 69 22.88 13.96 14.70
N CYS A 70 22.16 12.84 14.75
CA CYS A 70 20.72 12.89 14.76
C CYS A 70 20.25 13.66 15.99
N LYS A 71 19.08 14.24 15.94
CA LYS A 71 18.49 14.94 17.08
C LYS A 71 18.33 13.97 18.26
N ASP A 72 18.19 14.51 19.47
CA ASP A 72 18.05 13.70 20.69
C ASP A 72 16.83 12.75 20.64
N ASP A 73 15.83 13.08 19.85
CA ASP A 73 14.62 12.26 19.64
C ASP A 73 14.73 11.30 18.45
N GLN A 74 15.93 11.18 17.85
CA GLN A 74 16.14 10.37 16.63
C GLN A 74 17.23 9.31 16.83
N PHE A 75 17.02 8.15 16.19
CA PHE A 75 17.98 7.06 16.07
C PHE A 75 18.76 7.19 14.75
N LYS A 76 20.07 6.95 14.82
CA LYS A 76 20.92 6.97 13.62
C LYS A 76 21.05 5.57 13.04
N CYS A 77 20.57 5.39 11.83
CA CYS A 77 20.67 4.14 11.06
C CYS A 77 22.12 3.83 10.65
N GLY A 78 22.40 2.58 10.33
CA GLY A 78 23.71 2.15 9.82
C GLY A 78 24.10 2.84 8.51
N ASN A 79 23.11 3.15 7.65
CA ASN A 79 23.30 3.89 6.40
C ASN A 79 23.42 5.42 6.61
N GLY A 80 23.36 5.90 7.86
CA GLY A 80 23.50 7.33 8.20
C GLY A 80 22.18 8.09 8.29
N ARG A 81 21.07 7.48 7.92
CA ARG A 81 19.71 8.06 8.00
C ARG A 81 19.29 8.24 9.46
N CYS A 82 18.50 9.28 9.75
CA CYS A 82 17.93 9.50 11.08
C CYS A 82 16.43 9.19 11.05
N ILE A 83 15.98 8.33 11.95
CA ILE A 83 14.56 7.99 12.15
C ILE A 83 14.17 8.35 13.59
N LEU A 84 12.89 8.45 13.88
CA LEU A 84 12.43 8.70 15.25
C LEU A 84 12.82 7.53 16.18
N ASN A 85 13.18 7.84 17.44
CA ASN A 85 13.58 6.81 18.41
C ASN A 85 12.52 5.74 18.67
N ASN A 86 11.24 6.11 18.54
CA ASN A 86 10.14 5.15 18.71
C ASN A 86 9.93 4.22 17.49
N TRP A 87 10.66 4.44 16.40
CA TRP A 87 10.71 3.55 15.24
C TRP A 87 11.84 2.55 15.33
N LYS A 88 12.67 2.64 16.38
CA LYS A 88 13.71 1.66 16.63
C LYS A 88 13.14 0.50 17.42
N CYS A 89 13.34 -0.73 16.92
CA CYS A 89 12.89 -1.96 17.57
C CYS A 89 11.36 -2.06 17.66
N ASP A 90 10.65 -1.60 16.64
CA ASP A 90 9.19 -1.69 16.57
C ASP A 90 8.70 -2.82 15.64
N GLY A 91 9.66 -3.56 15.05
CA GLY A 91 9.37 -4.70 14.17
C GLY A 91 9.29 -4.34 12.69
N GLU A 92 9.50 -3.05 12.34
CA GLU A 92 9.48 -2.57 10.97
C GLU A 92 10.86 -2.04 10.56
N ASN A 93 11.22 -2.18 9.28
CA ASN A 93 12.50 -1.70 8.76
C ASN A 93 12.40 -0.25 8.30
N ASP A 94 12.48 0.70 9.22
CA ASP A 94 12.37 2.14 8.93
C ASP A 94 13.68 2.73 8.40
N CYS A 95 14.81 2.12 8.74
CA CYS A 95 16.12 2.53 8.24
C CYS A 95 16.36 2.14 6.78
N GLY A 96 15.67 1.12 6.27
CA GLY A 96 15.91 0.57 4.94
C GLY A 96 17.11 -0.37 4.87
N ASP A 97 18.00 -0.33 5.88
CA ASP A 97 19.12 -1.26 6.02
C ASP A 97 18.96 -2.21 7.22
N ASN A 98 17.80 -2.18 7.85
CA ASN A 98 17.40 -2.99 9.00
C ASN A 98 18.25 -2.73 10.28
N SER A 99 18.99 -1.64 10.34
CA SER A 99 19.84 -1.32 11.49
C SER A 99 19.04 -0.90 12.73
N ASP A 100 17.81 -0.43 12.53
CA ASP A 100 16.85 -0.08 13.59
C ASP A 100 16.33 -1.32 14.32
N GLU A 101 16.29 -2.45 13.63
CA GLU A 101 15.80 -3.72 14.19
C GLU A 101 16.95 -4.61 14.69
N THR A 102 18.20 -4.09 14.66
CA THR A 102 19.37 -4.83 15.10
C THR A 102 19.69 -4.50 16.56
N GLY A 103 19.92 -5.52 17.38
CA GLY A 103 20.28 -5.38 18.80
C GLY A 103 19.12 -5.02 19.72
N CYS A 104 17.91 -5.29 19.33
CA CYS A 104 16.68 -4.99 20.09
C CYS A 104 16.52 -5.97 21.26
N LYS A 105 16.59 -5.45 22.47
CA LYS A 105 16.57 -6.28 23.70
C LYS A 105 15.15 -6.76 24.09
N ASN A 106 14.10 -6.22 23.48
CA ASN A 106 12.70 -6.52 23.83
C ASN A 106 11.85 -6.84 22.61
N ALA A 107 12.47 -7.36 21.55
CA ALA A 107 11.69 -7.84 20.41
C ALA A 107 10.70 -8.91 20.93
N VAL A 108 9.43 -8.61 20.86
CA VAL A 108 8.39 -9.62 21.06
C VAL A 108 8.67 -10.68 19.98
N PHE A 109 9.10 -11.87 20.43
CA PHE A 109 9.41 -12.97 19.52
C PHE A 109 8.14 -13.43 18.82
N ASN A 110 7.70 -12.67 17.83
CA ASN A 110 6.66 -13.09 16.89
C ASN A 110 7.31 -13.56 15.59
N SER A 111 8.31 -14.42 15.70
CA SER A 111 8.90 -14.99 14.52
C SER A 111 9.06 -16.51 14.68
N ARG A 112 8.31 -17.23 13.89
CA ARG A 112 8.59 -18.65 13.64
C ARG A 112 9.85 -18.74 12.77
N LYS A 113 10.99 -18.26 13.28
CA LYS A 113 12.27 -18.43 12.57
C LYS A 113 12.76 -19.86 12.64
N CYS A 114 12.34 -20.60 13.67
CA CYS A 114 12.79 -21.97 13.87
C CYS A 114 11.63 -22.98 13.74
N PRO A 115 11.90 -24.20 13.26
CA PRO A 115 10.90 -25.26 13.23
C PRO A 115 10.34 -25.59 14.63
N PHE A 116 9.20 -26.26 14.66
CA PHE A 116 8.58 -26.70 15.91
C PHE A 116 9.60 -27.47 16.78
N GLU A 117 9.57 -27.26 18.08
CA GLU A 117 10.53 -27.81 19.08
C GLU A 117 11.99 -27.38 18.84
N HIS A 118 12.23 -26.28 18.11
CA HIS A 118 13.57 -25.70 17.95
C HIS A 118 13.59 -24.27 18.50
N VAL A 119 14.78 -23.81 18.86
CA VAL A 119 15.02 -22.44 19.35
C VAL A 119 16.18 -21.83 18.59
N PRO A 120 16.15 -20.51 18.35
CA PRO A 120 17.30 -19.84 17.75
C PRO A 120 18.45 -19.71 18.76
N CYS A 121 19.67 -19.82 18.27
CA CYS A 121 20.86 -19.54 19.07
C CYS A 121 20.96 -18.05 19.39
N GLU A 122 21.28 -17.70 20.65
CA GLU A 122 21.42 -16.30 21.07
C GLU A 122 22.54 -15.59 20.31
N SER A 123 23.62 -16.31 19.99
CA SER A 123 24.77 -15.78 19.26
C SER A 123 24.56 -15.68 17.76
N ASP A 124 23.58 -16.42 17.21
CA ASP A 124 23.26 -16.46 15.78
C ASP A 124 21.80 -16.88 15.59
N PRO A 125 20.88 -15.92 15.57
CA PRO A 125 19.44 -16.24 15.49
C PRO A 125 18.99 -17.00 14.23
N GLU A 126 19.83 -17.09 13.21
CA GLU A 126 19.52 -17.90 12.00
C GLU A 126 19.81 -19.39 12.20
N THR A 127 20.65 -19.73 13.21
CA THR A 127 20.93 -21.13 13.56
C THR A 127 19.89 -21.60 14.60
N CYS A 128 19.10 -22.61 14.20
CA CYS A 128 18.07 -23.22 15.09
C CYS A 128 18.56 -24.57 15.62
N ILE A 129 18.43 -24.80 16.92
CA ILE A 129 18.76 -26.07 17.56
C ILE A 129 17.51 -26.68 18.21
N PRO A 130 17.35 -28.02 18.24
CA PRO A 130 16.26 -28.66 18.98
C PRO A 130 16.29 -28.31 20.46
N LEU A 131 15.12 -28.15 21.08
CA LEU A 131 14.99 -27.82 22.52
C LEU A 131 15.80 -28.73 23.42
N HIS A 132 15.88 -30.02 23.10
CA HIS A 132 16.58 -31.00 23.96
C HIS A 132 18.12 -30.84 23.91
N GLN A 133 18.64 -30.00 23.02
CA GLN A 133 20.07 -29.69 22.95
C GLN A 133 20.45 -28.50 23.82
N LEU A 134 19.48 -27.85 24.46
CA LEU A 134 19.78 -26.81 25.46
C LEU A 134 20.19 -27.46 26.76
N CYS A 135 21.32 -27.06 27.32
CA CYS A 135 21.83 -27.55 28.62
C CYS A 135 22.08 -29.07 28.63
N ASP A 136 22.50 -29.66 27.49
CA ASP A 136 22.80 -31.11 27.42
C ASP A 136 24.28 -31.41 27.67
N GLY A 137 25.09 -30.39 27.91
CA GLY A 137 26.52 -30.54 28.17
C GLY A 137 27.37 -30.48 26.91
N LYS A 138 26.77 -30.22 25.73
CA LYS A 138 27.46 -30.12 24.44
C LYS A 138 27.14 -28.80 23.79
N ARG A 139 28.11 -28.22 23.09
CA ARG A 139 27.93 -26.94 22.39
C ARG A 139 27.36 -27.17 21.00
N HIS A 140 26.13 -26.75 20.79
CA HIS A 140 25.41 -26.83 19.51
C HIS A 140 25.29 -25.46 18.83
N CYS A 141 25.23 -24.39 19.63
CA CYS A 141 25.21 -23.02 19.12
C CYS A 141 26.62 -22.45 18.92
N PRO A 142 26.83 -21.56 17.94
CA PRO A 142 28.09 -20.82 17.83
C PRO A 142 28.40 -20.11 19.15
N GLY A 143 29.65 -20.25 19.63
CA GLY A 143 30.07 -19.68 20.90
C GLY A 143 29.57 -20.44 22.14
N GLY A 144 28.77 -21.51 21.98
CA GLY A 144 28.28 -22.34 23.10
C GLY A 144 27.23 -21.62 23.95
N THR A 145 26.41 -20.76 23.32
CA THR A 145 25.37 -19.99 24.03
C THR A 145 24.18 -20.85 24.47
N ASP A 146 24.11 -22.08 24.02
CA ASP A 146 23.15 -23.11 24.45
C ASP A 146 23.52 -23.75 25.80
N GLU A 147 24.72 -23.48 26.28
CA GLU A 147 25.27 -24.06 27.52
C GLU A 147 25.70 -22.99 28.53
N GLY A 148 25.97 -23.38 29.75
CA GLY A 148 26.41 -22.46 30.78
C GLY A 148 25.26 -21.79 31.53
N GLY A 149 25.50 -20.58 32.01
CA GLY A 149 24.49 -19.81 32.73
C GLY A 149 23.80 -20.60 33.85
N ARG A 150 22.49 -20.77 33.72
CA ARG A 150 21.65 -21.49 34.68
C ARG A 150 21.52 -23.00 34.42
N CYS A 151 22.22 -23.54 33.42
CA CYS A 151 22.16 -24.97 33.07
C CYS A 151 22.56 -25.89 34.22
N ALA A 152 23.41 -25.41 35.17
CA ALA A 152 23.89 -26.21 36.32
C ALA A 152 22.78 -26.53 37.32
N ARG A 153 21.60 -25.96 37.21
CA ARG A 153 20.46 -26.20 38.09
C ARG A 153 19.27 -26.72 37.31
N ASP A 154 18.62 -27.74 37.83
CA ASP A 154 17.35 -28.21 37.22
C ASP A 154 16.23 -27.29 37.69
N LEU A 155 15.91 -26.31 36.87
CA LEU A 155 14.89 -25.31 37.14
C LEU A 155 13.48 -25.82 36.77
N CYS A 156 13.40 -26.93 36.04
CA CYS A 156 12.13 -27.54 35.63
C CYS A 156 11.61 -28.60 36.60
N SER A 157 12.40 -29.03 37.60
CA SER A 157 12.05 -30.10 38.52
C SER A 157 10.91 -29.74 39.49
N ALA A 158 10.80 -28.47 39.92
CA ALA A 158 9.74 -28.01 40.80
C ALA A 158 8.59 -27.43 40.02
N ASP A 159 7.43 -28.11 40.01
CA ASP A 159 6.19 -27.66 39.33
C ASP A 159 6.40 -27.24 37.86
N ARG A 160 7.35 -27.85 37.17
CA ARG A 160 7.74 -27.51 35.79
C ARG A 160 7.97 -25.99 35.62
N ALA A 161 8.44 -25.32 36.68
CA ALA A 161 8.63 -23.85 36.67
C ALA A 161 7.34 -23.08 36.30
N GLY A 162 6.18 -23.65 36.51
CA GLY A 162 4.88 -23.05 36.17
C GLY A 162 4.44 -23.24 34.72
N CYS A 163 5.20 -24.01 33.91
CA CYS A 163 4.83 -24.26 32.50
C CYS A 163 3.57 -25.13 32.42
N SER A 164 2.61 -24.72 31.60
CA SER A 164 1.35 -25.49 31.46
C SER A 164 1.53 -26.80 30.69
N PHE A 165 2.58 -26.93 29.86
CA PHE A 165 2.83 -28.16 29.08
C PHE A 165 4.23 -28.72 29.35
N LYS A 166 5.28 -28.23 28.67
CA LYS A 166 6.62 -28.82 28.75
C LYS A 166 7.62 -27.74 29.18
N CYS A 167 8.55 -28.13 30.07
CA CYS A 167 9.62 -27.26 30.54
C CYS A 167 10.96 -27.85 30.12
N GLN A 168 11.85 -26.97 29.63
CA GLN A 168 13.22 -27.31 29.26
C GLN A 168 14.16 -26.31 29.97
N ASN A 169 15.23 -26.82 30.55
CA ASN A 169 16.29 -25.93 31.09
C ASN A 169 16.98 -25.21 29.95
N SER A 170 17.30 -23.92 30.17
CA SER A 170 18.11 -23.14 29.26
C SER A 170 19.12 -22.29 30.04
N PRO A 171 20.18 -21.77 29.39
CA PRO A 171 21.15 -20.89 30.04
C PRO A 171 20.52 -19.64 30.69
N ASN A 172 19.39 -19.19 30.17
CA ASN A 172 18.69 -18.00 30.64
C ASN A 172 17.59 -18.29 31.68
N GLY A 173 17.32 -19.60 31.94
CA GLY A 173 16.30 -20.01 32.89
C GLY A 173 15.36 -21.06 32.29
N PRO A 174 14.25 -21.39 32.98
CA PRO A 174 13.31 -22.37 32.47
C PRO A 174 12.60 -21.83 31.22
N LEU A 175 12.52 -22.68 30.21
CA LEU A 175 11.86 -22.35 28.95
C LEU A 175 10.65 -23.27 28.79
N CYS A 176 9.45 -22.68 28.75
CA CYS A 176 8.24 -23.40 28.49
C CYS A 176 8.03 -23.59 26.99
N SER A 177 7.49 -24.71 26.58
CA SER A 177 7.06 -24.95 25.22
C SER A 177 5.63 -25.52 25.21
N CYS A 178 4.94 -25.33 24.07
CA CYS A 178 3.54 -25.74 23.93
C CYS A 178 3.41 -26.86 22.91
N PRO A 179 2.29 -27.60 22.94
CA PRO A 179 2.01 -28.59 21.90
C PRO A 179 1.77 -27.88 20.56
N PHE A 180 1.78 -28.66 19.49
CA PHE A 180 1.54 -28.11 18.14
C PHE A 180 0.14 -27.46 18.08
N GLY A 181 0.07 -26.26 17.49
CA GLY A 181 -1.17 -25.50 17.39
C GLY A 181 -1.48 -24.63 18.61
N GLU A 182 -0.56 -24.55 19.57
CA GLU A 182 -0.71 -23.65 20.72
C GLU A 182 0.51 -22.73 20.86
N SER A 183 0.28 -21.51 21.29
CA SER A 183 1.33 -20.51 21.52
C SER A 183 1.48 -20.22 23.00
N LEU A 184 2.68 -19.77 23.37
CA LEU A 184 3.04 -19.51 24.75
C LEU A 184 2.62 -18.08 25.15
N VAL A 185 1.70 -17.97 26.10
CA VAL A 185 1.22 -16.71 26.66
C VAL A 185 1.82 -16.51 28.05
N ASN A 186 2.28 -15.29 28.33
CA ASN A 186 2.90 -14.92 29.62
C ASN A 186 4.08 -15.84 30.02
N LYS A 187 4.77 -16.41 29.02
CA LYS A 187 5.98 -17.27 29.19
C LYS A 187 5.72 -18.63 29.82
N THR A 188 4.51 -18.94 30.28
CA THR A 188 4.24 -20.20 31.02
C THR A 188 2.98 -20.92 30.56
N LYS A 189 1.99 -20.22 30.03
CA LYS A 189 0.67 -20.77 29.69
C LYS A 189 0.55 -21.01 28.19
N CYS A 190 0.10 -22.18 27.78
CA CYS A 190 -0.20 -22.52 26.41
C CYS A 190 -1.67 -22.22 26.11
N GLU A 191 -1.92 -21.50 25.02
CA GLU A 191 -3.26 -21.19 24.54
C GLU A 191 -3.33 -21.49 23.05
N PRO A 192 -4.49 -21.89 22.52
CA PRO A 192 -4.62 -22.13 21.08
C PRO A 192 -4.12 -20.94 20.27
N GLU A 193 -3.35 -21.21 19.25
CA GLU A 193 -2.81 -20.19 18.37
C GLU A 193 -3.86 -19.82 17.32
N ASN A 194 -4.08 -18.54 17.11
CA ASN A 194 -4.93 -18.06 16.03
C ASN A 194 -4.04 -17.73 14.83
N GLU A 195 -3.91 -18.71 13.92
CA GLU A 195 -3.09 -18.56 12.73
C GLU A 195 -3.63 -17.50 11.76
N CYS A 196 -4.91 -17.15 11.91
CA CYS A 196 -5.54 -16.13 11.07
C CYS A 196 -5.05 -14.70 11.38
N LEU A 197 -4.31 -14.51 12.47
CA LEU A 197 -3.65 -13.23 12.74
C LEU A 197 -2.46 -12.98 11.81
N ASP A 198 -1.87 -14.04 11.24
CA ASP A 198 -0.84 -13.89 10.21
C ASP A 198 -1.52 -13.64 8.85
N SER A 199 -1.28 -12.48 8.26
CA SER A 199 -1.87 -12.09 6.98
C SER A 199 -1.50 -13.02 5.81
N ARG A 200 -0.53 -13.92 6.00
CA ARG A 200 -0.08 -14.88 4.99
C ARG A 200 -0.77 -16.25 5.10
N SER A 201 -1.53 -16.48 6.16
CA SER A 201 -2.17 -17.80 6.37
C SER A 201 -3.16 -18.11 5.25
N CYS A 202 -3.99 -17.14 4.87
CA CYS A 202 -4.95 -17.30 3.77
C CYS A 202 -4.94 -16.05 2.88
N SER A 203 -5.11 -16.26 1.59
CA SER A 203 -5.12 -15.13 0.64
C SER A 203 -6.38 -14.26 0.78
N GLN A 204 -7.48 -14.84 1.30
CA GLN A 204 -8.72 -14.08 1.53
C GLN A 204 -9.27 -14.39 2.93
N LYS A 205 -10.25 -15.27 3.05
CA LYS A 205 -10.90 -15.57 4.32
C LYS A 205 -10.14 -16.67 5.07
N CYS A 206 -9.94 -16.45 6.36
CA CYS A 206 -9.31 -17.40 7.27
C CYS A 206 -10.29 -17.71 8.40
N THR A 207 -10.49 -18.98 8.68
CA THR A 207 -11.27 -19.45 9.83
C THR A 207 -10.34 -20.22 10.76
N ASP A 208 -10.17 -19.66 11.95
CA ASP A 208 -9.38 -20.29 13.00
C ASP A 208 -10.11 -21.52 13.54
N GLU A 209 -9.40 -22.62 13.70
CA GLU A 209 -9.94 -23.87 14.21
C GLU A 209 -9.08 -24.37 15.39
N LYS A 210 -9.62 -25.27 16.17
CA LYS A 210 -8.95 -25.78 17.39
C LYS A 210 -7.53 -26.31 17.11
N HIS A 211 -7.28 -26.86 15.94
CA HIS A 211 -5.97 -27.43 15.58
C HIS A 211 -5.58 -27.00 14.18
N GLY A 212 -5.38 -25.69 13.99
CA GLY A 212 -5.00 -25.11 12.71
C GLY A 212 -6.06 -24.16 12.17
N PHE A 213 -6.10 -23.98 10.88
CA PHE A 213 -7.01 -23.02 10.22
C PHE A 213 -7.48 -23.57 8.87
N THR A 214 -8.57 -23.00 8.37
CA THR A 214 -9.04 -23.28 7.01
C THR A 214 -9.21 -21.99 6.23
N CYS A 215 -8.85 -22.04 4.94
CA CYS A 215 -9.01 -20.91 4.03
C CYS A 215 -10.24 -21.10 3.15
N SER A 216 -10.91 -20.01 2.86
CA SER A 216 -12.02 -19.98 1.90
C SER A 216 -11.97 -18.68 1.10
N CYS A 217 -12.70 -18.67 -0.02
CA CYS A 217 -12.61 -17.58 -0.99
C CYS A 217 -13.94 -16.81 -1.06
N GLU A 218 -13.85 -15.56 -1.48
CA GLU A 218 -15.00 -14.74 -1.82
C GLU A 218 -15.64 -15.24 -3.14
N ASP A 219 -16.86 -14.83 -3.38
CA ASP A 219 -17.58 -15.16 -4.62
C ASP A 219 -16.78 -14.71 -5.85
N GLY A 220 -16.67 -15.57 -6.85
CA GLY A 220 -15.87 -15.33 -8.06
C GLY A 220 -14.43 -15.84 -7.97
N TYR A 221 -14.06 -16.44 -6.83
CA TYR A 221 -12.74 -17.04 -6.62
C TYR A 221 -12.88 -18.49 -6.17
N ILE A 222 -11.91 -19.32 -6.50
CA ILE A 222 -11.81 -20.71 -6.06
C ILE A 222 -10.50 -20.93 -5.31
N LEU A 223 -10.55 -21.83 -4.33
CA LEU A 223 -9.36 -22.18 -3.55
C LEU A 223 -8.44 -23.08 -4.38
N ASP A 224 -7.19 -22.68 -4.50
CA ASP A 224 -6.19 -23.42 -5.27
C ASP A 224 -5.80 -24.73 -4.56
N SER A 225 -5.04 -25.54 -5.24
CA SER A 225 -4.55 -26.83 -4.76
C SER A 225 -3.68 -26.74 -3.49
N ASP A 226 -3.05 -25.58 -3.25
CA ASP A 226 -2.25 -25.33 -2.05
C ASP A 226 -3.09 -25.16 -0.78
N LYS A 227 -4.42 -25.02 -0.91
CA LYS A 227 -5.39 -24.80 0.18
C LYS A 227 -5.24 -23.46 0.89
N HIS A 228 -4.48 -22.53 0.34
CA HIS A 228 -4.21 -21.21 0.92
C HIS A 228 -4.58 -20.08 -0.02
N THR A 229 -4.38 -20.26 -1.31
CA THR A 229 -4.48 -19.21 -2.33
C THR A 229 -5.83 -19.24 -3.03
N CYS A 230 -6.44 -18.07 -3.17
CA CYS A 230 -7.69 -17.90 -3.92
C CYS A 230 -7.38 -17.34 -5.31
N LYS A 231 -7.82 -18.05 -6.35
CA LYS A 231 -7.65 -17.65 -7.75
C LYS A 231 -9.00 -17.35 -8.37
N VAL A 232 -9.04 -16.45 -9.34
CA VAL A 232 -10.30 -16.13 -10.03
C VAL A 232 -10.88 -17.39 -10.67
N GLU A 233 -12.17 -17.59 -10.47
CA GLU A 233 -12.90 -18.73 -11.05
C GLU A 233 -12.98 -18.60 -12.57
N ASP A 234 -13.14 -17.37 -13.07
CA ASP A 234 -13.18 -17.09 -14.49
C ASP A 234 -11.74 -17.00 -15.06
N ASN A 235 -11.65 -16.97 -16.37
CA ASN A 235 -10.37 -17.03 -17.08
C ASN A 235 -9.47 -15.83 -16.73
N VAL A 236 -8.39 -16.06 -16.00
CA VAL A 236 -7.38 -15.05 -15.64
C VAL A 236 -6.81 -14.36 -16.91
N GLN A 237 -6.89 -15.00 -18.07
CA GLN A 237 -6.45 -14.41 -19.35
C GLN A 237 -7.25 -13.15 -19.72
N ASN A 238 -8.40 -12.92 -19.09
CA ASN A 238 -9.17 -11.69 -19.27
C ASN A 238 -8.59 -10.50 -18.50
N MET A 239 -7.67 -10.74 -17.56
CA MET A 239 -7.04 -9.68 -16.78
C MET A 239 -6.15 -8.81 -17.67
N ARG A 240 -6.28 -7.50 -17.50
CA ARG A 240 -5.44 -6.49 -18.16
C ARG A 240 -4.92 -5.50 -17.14
N VAL A 241 -3.70 -5.02 -17.37
CA VAL A 241 -3.13 -3.91 -16.60
C VAL A 241 -2.94 -2.73 -17.54
N TYR A 242 -3.42 -1.56 -17.13
CA TYR A 242 -3.19 -0.31 -17.85
C TYR A 242 -2.27 0.56 -17.01
N VAL A 243 -1.33 1.24 -17.68
CA VAL A 243 -0.36 2.14 -17.05
C VAL A 243 -0.36 3.45 -17.83
N SER A 244 -0.60 4.55 -17.16
CA SER A 244 -0.41 5.87 -17.77
C SER A 244 1.08 6.26 -17.70
N ASN A 245 1.58 6.85 -18.77
CA ASN A 245 2.97 7.29 -18.93
C ASN A 245 2.95 8.67 -19.62
N ARG A 246 2.42 9.67 -18.92
CA ARG A 246 2.17 11.03 -19.42
C ARG A 246 1.30 11.06 -20.67
N ASN A 247 1.94 11.28 -21.83
CA ASN A 247 1.26 11.44 -23.12
C ASN A 247 0.83 10.13 -23.77
N ARG A 248 0.94 9.02 -23.05
CA ARG A 248 0.51 7.69 -23.54
C ARG A 248 -0.05 6.85 -22.41
N ILE A 249 -0.97 6.00 -22.75
CA ILE A 249 -1.42 4.92 -21.87
C ILE A 249 -1.00 3.61 -22.55
N TYR A 250 -0.44 2.71 -21.78
CA TYR A 250 -0.04 1.36 -22.22
C TYR A 250 -0.91 0.33 -21.52
N TRP A 251 -1.03 -0.84 -22.14
CA TRP A 251 -1.70 -1.95 -21.49
C TRP A 251 -1.04 -3.28 -21.85
N SER A 252 -1.20 -4.26 -20.99
CA SER A 252 -0.72 -5.62 -21.20
C SER A 252 -1.71 -6.61 -20.57
N ASP A 253 -1.58 -7.89 -20.92
CA ASP A 253 -2.31 -8.96 -20.25
C ASP A 253 -1.63 -9.35 -18.93
N HIS A 254 -2.14 -10.40 -18.29
CA HIS A 254 -1.65 -10.87 -16.98
C HIS A 254 -0.18 -11.32 -16.98
N LYS A 255 0.39 -11.64 -18.16
CA LYS A 255 1.80 -12.07 -18.26
C LYS A 255 2.78 -10.91 -18.32
N LEU A 256 2.28 -9.70 -18.64
CA LEU A 256 3.08 -8.47 -18.75
C LEU A 256 4.23 -8.55 -19.76
N ASP A 257 4.17 -9.49 -20.70
CA ASP A 257 5.22 -9.72 -21.67
C ASP A 257 4.98 -9.01 -23.02
N ASN A 258 3.79 -8.43 -23.23
CA ASN A 258 3.40 -7.85 -24.51
C ASN A 258 2.66 -6.54 -24.31
N TRP A 259 3.41 -5.46 -24.13
CA TRP A 259 2.89 -4.12 -23.91
C TRP A 259 2.43 -3.49 -25.22
N ARG A 260 1.24 -2.93 -25.22
CA ARG A 260 0.61 -2.27 -26.36
C ARG A 260 0.20 -0.84 -26.00
N THR A 261 0.30 0.06 -26.97
CA THR A 261 -0.14 1.44 -26.80
C THR A 261 -1.66 1.51 -26.87
N PHE A 262 -2.26 2.25 -25.97
CA PHE A 262 -3.68 2.58 -25.97
C PHE A 262 -4.00 3.50 -27.16
N GLY A 263 -5.15 3.29 -27.80
CA GLY A 263 -5.45 3.97 -29.08
C GLY A 263 -5.85 5.44 -28.97
N ALA A 264 -6.15 5.93 -27.75
CA ALA A 264 -6.53 7.34 -27.57
C ALA A 264 -5.30 8.25 -27.50
N SER A 265 -5.43 9.47 -28.01
CA SER A 265 -4.47 10.55 -27.77
C SER A 265 -4.66 11.09 -26.35
N VAL A 266 -3.59 11.27 -25.62
CA VAL A 266 -3.59 11.85 -24.27
C VAL A 266 -2.47 12.87 -24.18
N GLU A 267 -2.67 13.94 -23.40
CA GLU A 267 -1.67 15.01 -23.23
C GLU A 267 -0.83 14.80 -21.97
N ASN A 268 -1.50 14.53 -20.83
CA ASN A 268 -0.80 14.18 -19.58
C ASN A 268 -1.76 13.39 -18.69
N ALA A 269 -1.88 12.08 -18.95
CA ALA A 269 -2.78 11.20 -18.21
C ALA A 269 -2.12 10.81 -16.87
N ILE A 270 -2.83 11.02 -15.77
CA ILE A 270 -2.34 10.69 -14.40
C ILE A 270 -3.10 9.48 -13.86
N ALA A 271 -4.36 9.64 -13.48
CA ALA A 271 -5.14 8.58 -12.83
C ALA A 271 -5.95 7.78 -13.85
N LEU A 272 -6.19 6.52 -13.55
CA LEU A 272 -6.94 5.60 -14.40
C LEU A 272 -8.04 4.90 -13.59
N ALA A 273 -9.20 4.69 -14.21
CA ALA A 273 -10.27 3.84 -13.66
C ALA A 273 -10.96 3.09 -14.80
N TRP A 274 -11.64 2.03 -14.45
CA TRP A 274 -12.35 1.17 -15.43
C TRP A 274 -13.77 0.92 -14.96
N ASP A 275 -14.70 0.92 -15.91
CA ASP A 275 -16.10 0.59 -15.67
C ASP A 275 -16.42 -0.76 -16.32
N SER A 276 -16.73 -1.76 -15.52
CA SER A 276 -17.05 -3.12 -15.99
C SER A 276 -18.34 -3.18 -16.79
N LEU A 277 -19.31 -2.32 -16.49
CA LEU A 277 -20.63 -2.35 -17.15
C LEU A 277 -20.57 -1.87 -18.60
N THR A 278 -19.86 -0.76 -18.84
CA THR A 278 -19.76 -0.17 -20.19
C THR A 278 -18.45 -0.54 -20.90
N ASP A 279 -17.55 -1.23 -20.19
CA ASP A 279 -16.21 -1.60 -20.64
C ASP A 279 -15.38 -0.40 -21.11
N ARG A 280 -15.48 0.71 -20.36
CA ARG A 280 -14.78 1.95 -20.66
C ARG A 280 -13.64 2.20 -19.67
N ILE A 281 -12.55 2.76 -20.19
CA ILE A 281 -11.42 3.28 -19.39
C ILE A 281 -11.63 4.79 -19.23
N TYR A 282 -11.53 5.27 -18.01
CA TYR A 282 -11.56 6.68 -17.62
C TYR A 282 -10.15 7.12 -17.24
N TRP A 283 -9.79 8.35 -17.59
CA TRP A 283 -8.51 8.93 -17.14
C TRP A 283 -8.64 10.42 -16.88
N SER A 284 -7.86 10.91 -15.91
CA SER A 284 -7.69 12.34 -15.72
C SER A 284 -6.51 12.81 -16.57
N ASP A 285 -6.70 13.91 -17.29
CA ASP A 285 -5.64 14.58 -18.06
C ASP A 285 -5.44 15.96 -17.45
N ILE A 286 -4.33 16.14 -16.74
CA ILE A 286 -4.07 17.39 -16.01
C ILE A 286 -3.63 18.54 -16.93
N ARG A 287 -3.17 18.24 -18.14
CA ARG A 287 -2.83 19.29 -19.11
C ARG A 287 -4.09 19.83 -19.79
N GLU A 288 -5.01 18.95 -20.17
CA GLU A 288 -6.31 19.36 -20.69
C GLU A 288 -7.27 19.85 -19.60
N LYS A 289 -6.97 19.54 -18.33
CA LYS A 289 -7.86 19.79 -17.17
C LYS A 289 -9.23 19.14 -17.39
N LYS A 290 -9.19 17.84 -17.77
CA LYS A 290 -10.39 17.07 -18.09
C LYS A 290 -10.33 15.67 -17.49
N ILE A 291 -11.50 15.10 -17.29
CA ILE A 291 -11.65 13.66 -17.15
C ILE A 291 -12.28 13.15 -18.44
N LEU A 292 -11.63 12.17 -19.07
CA LEU A 292 -12.06 11.61 -20.34
C LEU A 292 -12.33 10.12 -20.17
N SER A 293 -13.05 9.55 -21.16
CA SER A 293 -13.25 8.10 -21.21
C SER A 293 -13.26 7.61 -22.65
N SER A 294 -12.96 6.32 -22.83
CA SER A 294 -13.04 5.67 -24.14
C SER A 294 -13.33 4.17 -23.97
N ASN A 295 -13.61 3.50 -25.06
CA ASN A 295 -13.62 2.04 -25.10
C ASN A 295 -12.25 1.50 -24.62
N ARG A 296 -12.22 0.25 -24.18
CA ARG A 296 -11.02 -0.42 -23.64
C ARG A 296 -9.81 -0.39 -24.61
N ASN A 297 -10.05 -0.23 -25.90
CA ASN A 297 -8.98 -0.14 -26.90
C ASN A 297 -8.56 1.31 -27.25
N GLY A 298 -9.15 2.30 -26.59
CA GLY A 298 -8.84 3.72 -26.83
C GLY A 298 -9.66 4.37 -27.95
N THR A 299 -10.65 3.69 -28.50
CA THR A 299 -11.55 4.30 -29.50
C THR A 299 -12.75 4.96 -28.82
N ASN A 300 -13.45 5.81 -29.55
CA ASN A 300 -14.67 6.49 -29.08
C ASN A 300 -14.42 7.30 -27.80
N VAL A 301 -13.44 8.19 -27.88
CA VAL A 301 -13.09 9.08 -26.76
C VAL A 301 -14.21 10.10 -26.54
N THR A 302 -14.60 10.26 -25.28
CA THR A 302 -15.60 11.25 -24.87
C THR A 302 -15.10 11.99 -23.62
N THR A 303 -15.41 13.27 -23.56
CA THR A 303 -15.15 14.07 -22.36
C THR A 303 -16.23 13.76 -21.32
N PHE A 304 -15.81 13.41 -20.11
CA PHE A 304 -16.71 13.17 -18.98
C PHE A 304 -16.90 14.46 -18.18
N ILE A 305 -15.81 15.11 -17.76
CA ILE A 305 -15.83 16.41 -17.06
C ILE A 305 -14.82 17.33 -17.77
N SER A 306 -15.22 18.60 -18.06
CA SER A 306 -14.36 19.58 -18.69
C SER A 306 -14.19 20.87 -17.88
N ASP A 307 -14.98 21.08 -16.84
CA ASP A 307 -15.03 22.34 -16.13
C ASP A 307 -14.78 22.13 -14.63
N GLY A 308 -14.14 23.14 -14.02
CA GLY A 308 -13.89 23.13 -12.58
C GLY A 308 -12.92 22.04 -12.14
N LEU A 309 -11.91 21.74 -12.96
CA LEU A 309 -10.79 20.85 -12.65
C LEU A 309 -9.48 21.63 -12.79
N ASP A 310 -8.47 21.24 -12.03
CA ASP A 310 -7.11 21.77 -12.19
C ASP A 310 -6.08 20.63 -12.18
N ILE A 311 -5.74 20.07 -11.03
CA ILE A 311 -4.79 18.95 -10.93
C ILE A 311 -5.51 17.74 -10.31
N THR A 312 -6.17 16.98 -11.17
CA THR A 312 -6.92 15.78 -10.76
C THR A 312 -5.97 14.57 -10.75
N GLU A 313 -5.47 14.21 -9.57
CA GLU A 313 -4.45 13.18 -9.40
C GLU A 313 -5.00 11.80 -9.09
N GLY A 314 -6.25 11.70 -8.61
CA GLY A 314 -6.88 10.41 -8.29
C GLY A 314 -8.31 10.35 -8.77
N ILE A 315 -8.71 9.21 -9.34
CA ILE A 315 -10.11 8.93 -9.70
C ILE A 315 -10.48 7.52 -9.22
N ALA A 316 -11.73 7.34 -8.80
CA ALA A 316 -12.23 6.05 -8.34
C ALA A 316 -13.68 5.85 -8.81
N LEU A 317 -14.00 4.63 -9.24
CA LEU A 317 -15.30 4.34 -9.86
C LEU A 317 -16.19 3.53 -8.91
N ASP A 318 -17.37 4.06 -8.66
CA ASP A 318 -18.46 3.40 -7.94
C ASP A 318 -19.32 2.66 -8.95
N TRP A 319 -19.08 1.37 -9.10
CA TRP A 319 -19.77 0.53 -10.08
C TRP A 319 -21.20 0.17 -9.65
N VAL A 320 -21.55 0.36 -8.36
CA VAL A 320 -22.88 0.07 -7.81
C VAL A 320 -23.82 1.28 -7.96
N GLY A 321 -23.38 2.46 -7.48
CA GLY A 321 -24.13 3.71 -7.57
C GLY A 321 -24.01 4.42 -8.93
N ARG A 322 -23.11 3.94 -9.79
CA ARG A 322 -22.83 4.50 -11.12
C ARG A 322 -22.29 5.93 -11.03
N ASN A 323 -21.22 6.11 -10.23
CA ASN A 323 -20.61 7.43 -10.02
C ASN A 323 -19.11 7.35 -10.22
N LEU A 324 -18.48 8.48 -10.58
CA LEU A 324 -17.03 8.64 -10.59
C LEU A 324 -16.67 9.69 -9.55
N TYR A 325 -15.75 9.33 -8.66
CA TYR A 325 -15.18 10.17 -7.61
C TYR A 325 -13.81 10.64 -8.06
N TRP A 326 -13.42 11.86 -7.68
CA TRP A 326 -12.06 12.34 -7.93
C TRP A 326 -11.58 13.27 -6.85
N VAL A 327 -10.26 13.36 -6.72
CA VAL A 327 -9.56 14.33 -5.87
C VAL A 327 -8.83 15.31 -6.78
N ASP A 328 -8.84 16.59 -6.40
CA ASP A 328 -8.08 17.63 -7.09
C ASP A 328 -7.14 18.27 -6.07
N SER A 329 -5.83 18.09 -6.27
CA SER A 329 -4.80 18.54 -5.33
C SER A 329 -4.54 20.05 -5.40
N SER A 330 -4.91 20.70 -6.49
CA SER A 330 -4.80 22.15 -6.62
C SER A 330 -6.00 22.88 -6.01
N LEU A 331 -7.19 22.33 -6.22
CA LEU A 331 -8.43 22.90 -5.68
C LEU A 331 -8.69 22.44 -4.23
N ASN A 332 -8.00 21.40 -3.78
CA ASN A 332 -8.17 20.80 -2.45
C ASN A 332 -9.60 20.31 -2.25
N THR A 333 -10.09 19.50 -3.19
CA THR A 333 -11.47 19.02 -3.18
C THR A 333 -11.56 17.52 -3.44
N ILE A 334 -12.66 16.93 -2.93
CA ILE A 334 -13.17 15.63 -3.38
C ILE A 334 -14.55 15.88 -3.94
N GLU A 335 -14.78 15.40 -5.15
CA GLU A 335 -16.05 15.57 -5.86
C GLU A 335 -16.51 14.25 -6.45
N VAL A 336 -17.78 14.21 -6.83
CA VAL A 336 -18.42 13.04 -7.44
C VAL A 336 -19.39 13.49 -8.52
N ALA A 337 -19.48 12.70 -9.60
CA ALA A 337 -20.49 12.92 -10.63
C ALA A 337 -21.04 11.57 -11.13
N ASN A 338 -22.28 11.59 -11.57
CA ASN A 338 -22.95 10.41 -12.11
C ASN A 338 -22.37 10.05 -13.49
N LEU A 339 -22.10 8.77 -13.73
CA LEU A 339 -21.49 8.28 -14.98
C LEU A 339 -22.40 8.47 -16.20
N GLU A 340 -23.72 8.44 -16.00
CA GLU A 340 -24.69 8.55 -17.09
C GLU A 340 -25.06 10.01 -17.38
N ASN A 341 -24.97 10.88 -16.35
CA ASN A 341 -25.24 12.31 -16.47
C ASN A 341 -24.23 13.12 -15.64
N PRO A 342 -23.08 13.47 -16.22
CA PRO A 342 -22.02 14.19 -15.47
C PRO A 342 -22.44 15.55 -14.93
N ASN A 343 -23.56 16.12 -15.38
CA ASN A 343 -24.09 17.36 -14.80
C ASN A 343 -24.63 17.15 -13.37
N HIS A 344 -24.96 15.92 -13.01
CA HIS A 344 -25.26 15.56 -11.62
C HIS A 344 -23.93 15.38 -10.87
N ARG A 345 -23.40 16.48 -10.37
CA ARG A 345 -22.08 16.61 -9.75
C ARG A 345 -22.21 17.27 -8.37
N THR A 346 -21.45 16.81 -7.39
CA THR A 346 -21.48 17.32 -6.01
C THR A 346 -20.06 17.41 -5.46
N LEU A 347 -19.79 18.50 -4.74
CA LEU A 347 -18.59 18.72 -3.94
C LEU A 347 -18.79 18.07 -2.57
N LEU A 348 -18.03 17.01 -2.27
CA LEU A 348 -18.17 16.22 -1.04
C LEU A 348 -17.27 16.74 0.08
N VAL A 349 -15.98 16.98 -0.20
CA VAL A 349 -15.01 17.41 0.80
C VAL A 349 -14.24 18.61 0.26
N HIS A 350 -14.18 19.69 1.06
CA HIS A 350 -13.43 20.91 0.70
C HIS A 350 -12.89 21.64 1.93
N LYS A 351 -13.08 21.08 3.13
CA LYS A 351 -12.58 21.65 4.39
C LYS A 351 -11.62 20.67 5.04
N ASN A 352 -10.55 21.22 5.64
CA ASN A 352 -9.54 20.41 6.32
C ASN A 352 -9.00 19.29 5.41
N ILE A 353 -8.75 19.64 4.13
CA ILE A 353 -8.12 18.81 3.13
C ILE A 353 -7.12 19.72 2.42
N SER A 354 -5.89 19.24 2.21
CA SER A 354 -4.81 20.15 1.83
C SER A 354 -4.22 19.82 0.45
N GLN A 355 -3.76 18.59 0.23
CA GLN A 355 -3.24 18.15 -1.07
C GLN A 355 -3.63 16.68 -1.27
N PRO A 356 -4.91 16.41 -1.54
CA PRO A 356 -5.34 15.02 -1.75
C PRO A 356 -4.78 14.47 -3.06
N ARG A 357 -4.33 13.19 -3.04
CA ARG A 357 -3.74 12.57 -4.22
C ARG A 357 -4.44 11.30 -4.65
N GLY A 358 -4.37 10.23 -3.87
CA GLY A 358 -5.03 8.97 -4.19
C GLY A 358 -6.44 8.92 -3.61
N ILE A 359 -7.36 8.29 -4.32
CA ILE A 359 -8.71 8.01 -3.83
C ILE A 359 -9.12 6.59 -4.22
N ALA A 360 -9.83 5.91 -3.34
CA ALA A 360 -10.40 4.58 -3.60
C ALA A 360 -11.75 4.48 -2.89
N VAL A 361 -12.69 3.75 -3.52
CA VAL A 361 -14.05 3.60 -2.98
C VAL A 361 -14.42 2.13 -2.89
N ASP A 362 -15.16 1.75 -1.86
CA ASP A 362 -15.80 0.44 -1.76
C ASP A 362 -17.32 0.63 -1.71
N PRO A 363 -18.00 0.55 -2.85
CA PRO A 363 -19.44 0.73 -2.87
C PRO A 363 -20.22 -0.42 -2.21
N ARG A 364 -19.61 -1.57 -1.98
CA ARG A 364 -20.23 -2.69 -1.24
C ARG A 364 -20.43 -2.31 0.24
N ARG A 365 -19.51 -1.48 0.78
CA ARG A 365 -19.48 -1.02 2.16
C ARG A 365 -19.95 0.43 2.31
N GLY A 366 -20.08 1.17 1.21
CA GLY A 366 -20.44 2.59 1.22
C GLY A 366 -19.37 3.49 1.81
N VAL A 367 -18.09 3.14 1.61
CA VAL A 367 -16.96 3.89 2.19
C VAL A 367 -15.97 4.32 1.11
N MET A 368 -15.34 5.46 1.34
CA MET A 368 -14.25 5.97 0.52
C MET A 368 -13.02 6.29 1.38
N PHE A 369 -11.86 6.23 0.75
CA PHE A 369 -10.56 6.48 1.37
C PHE A 369 -9.75 7.38 0.46
N TRP A 370 -8.94 8.27 1.06
CA TRP A 370 -8.02 9.10 0.27
C TRP A 370 -6.75 9.39 1.04
N THR A 371 -5.71 9.74 0.29
CA THR A 371 -4.44 10.22 0.85
C THR A 371 -4.40 11.74 0.78
N ASP A 372 -3.84 12.37 1.80
CA ASP A 372 -3.56 13.80 1.83
C ASP A 372 -2.10 14.00 2.22
N TRP A 373 -1.31 14.66 1.38
CA TRP A 373 0.12 14.85 1.63
C TRP A 373 0.48 16.29 2.00
N GLY A 374 -0.50 17.10 2.41
CA GLY A 374 -0.31 18.48 2.83
C GLY A 374 0.53 18.63 4.10
N GLN A 375 0.27 19.70 4.85
CA GLN A 375 1.06 20.00 6.06
C GLN A 375 1.00 18.89 7.12
N ASN A 376 -0.11 18.19 7.19
CA ASN A 376 -0.31 17.07 8.13
C ASN A 376 -0.66 15.81 7.32
N PRO A 377 0.34 15.13 6.76
CA PRO A 377 0.07 13.98 5.89
C PRO A 377 -0.75 12.92 6.59
N CYS A 378 -1.75 12.38 5.89
CA CYS A 378 -2.64 11.39 6.50
C CYS A 378 -3.37 10.57 5.43
N ILE A 379 -3.97 9.48 5.87
CA ILE A 379 -4.98 8.76 5.13
C ILE A 379 -6.27 8.89 5.89
N GLU A 380 -7.32 9.22 5.16
CA GLU A 380 -8.64 9.42 5.74
C GLU A 380 -9.65 8.45 5.13
N ARG A 381 -10.69 8.22 5.90
CA ARG A 381 -11.86 7.44 5.53
C ARG A 381 -13.13 8.27 5.75
N ALA A 382 -14.12 8.09 4.88
CA ALA A 382 -15.47 8.65 5.07
C ALA A 382 -16.50 7.72 4.44
N SER A 383 -17.77 7.96 4.73
CA SER A 383 -18.85 7.41 3.91
C SER A 383 -18.79 8.04 2.52
N MET A 384 -19.31 7.34 1.51
CA MET A 384 -19.21 7.79 0.11
C MET A 384 -20.04 9.07 -0.16
N ASP A 385 -20.89 9.48 0.78
CA ASP A 385 -21.61 10.77 0.74
C ASP A 385 -20.83 11.91 1.43
N GLY A 386 -19.60 11.66 1.89
CA GLY A 386 -18.75 12.63 2.56
C GLY A 386 -18.95 12.71 4.07
N THR A 387 -19.87 11.96 4.65
CA THR A 387 -20.12 11.95 6.09
C THR A 387 -19.20 10.97 6.83
N ASP A 388 -19.23 10.98 8.16
CA ASP A 388 -18.48 10.07 9.05
C ASP A 388 -16.97 10.06 8.76
N ARG A 389 -16.40 11.24 8.46
CA ARG A 389 -14.99 11.42 8.12
C ARG A 389 -14.08 11.18 9.33
N GLN A 390 -13.01 10.41 9.14
CA GLN A 390 -12.04 10.11 10.20
C GLN A 390 -10.66 9.82 9.61
N ILE A 391 -9.61 10.18 10.35
CA ILE A 391 -8.23 9.86 10.01
C ILE A 391 -7.96 8.42 10.44
N ILE A 392 -7.42 7.59 9.54
CA ILE A 392 -7.07 6.20 9.83
C ILE A 392 -5.56 5.96 9.88
N VAL A 393 -4.73 6.83 9.24
CA VAL A 393 -3.27 6.80 9.35
C VAL A 393 -2.77 8.24 9.42
N ASN A 394 -1.94 8.58 10.42
CA ASN A 394 -1.29 9.88 10.53
C ASN A 394 0.12 9.78 11.16
N THR A 395 0.68 8.59 11.23
CA THR A 395 2.03 8.38 11.76
C THR A 395 2.85 7.63 10.73
N LYS A 396 4.18 7.81 10.74
CA LYS A 396 5.09 7.20 9.77
C LYS A 396 4.58 7.38 8.33
N ILE A 397 4.18 8.60 7.97
CA ILE A 397 3.65 8.92 6.65
C ILE A 397 4.10 10.33 6.27
N TYR A 398 4.49 10.53 5.03
CA TYR A 398 5.07 11.81 4.57
C TYR A 398 4.55 12.23 3.21
N TRP A 399 4.72 11.39 2.17
CA TRP A 399 4.16 11.61 0.82
C TRP A 399 3.30 10.40 0.42
N PRO A 400 2.11 10.27 1.01
CA PRO A 400 1.22 9.16 0.61
C PRO A 400 0.63 9.43 -0.78
N ASN A 401 1.27 8.92 -1.81
CA ASN A 401 0.88 9.19 -3.20
C ASN A 401 -0.33 8.39 -3.65
N THR A 402 -0.49 7.16 -3.17
CA THR A 402 -1.48 6.26 -3.75
C THR A 402 -2.17 5.41 -2.69
N ILE A 403 -3.34 4.93 -3.05
CA ILE A 403 -4.17 4.07 -2.21
C ILE A 403 -4.89 3.05 -3.11
N ALA A 404 -5.01 1.82 -2.63
CA ALA A 404 -5.76 0.76 -3.32
C ALA A 404 -6.46 -0.12 -2.29
N LEU A 405 -7.61 -0.66 -2.64
CA LEU A 405 -8.37 -1.51 -1.73
C LEU A 405 -8.25 -2.97 -2.15
N ASP A 406 -7.98 -3.82 -1.19
CA ASP A 406 -8.19 -5.25 -1.33
C ASP A 406 -9.60 -5.56 -0.81
N TYR A 407 -10.52 -5.68 -1.73
CA TYR A 407 -11.94 -5.93 -1.42
C TYR A 407 -12.17 -7.29 -0.76
N THR A 408 -11.23 -8.22 -0.91
CA THR A 408 -11.41 -9.59 -0.39
C THR A 408 -11.00 -9.72 1.08
N THR A 409 -10.15 -8.80 1.56
CA THR A 409 -9.66 -8.82 2.95
C THR A 409 -10.04 -7.56 3.74
N ASP A 410 -10.77 -6.60 3.13
CA ASP A 410 -11.12 -5.30 3.70
C ASP A 410 -9.88 -4.54 4.19
N ARG A 411 -8.83 -4.50 3.34
CA ARG A 411 -7.57 -3.80 3.63
C ARG A 411 -7.37 -2.62 2.69
N VAL A 412 -6.79 -1.56 3.26
CA VAL A 412 -6.38 -0.35 2.56
C VAL A 412 -4.86 -0.42 2.38
N TYR A 413 -4.40 -0.62 1.15
CA TYR A 413 -2.98 -0.58 0.79
C TYR A 413 -2.63 0.85 0.39
N PHE A 414 -1.48 1.33 0.83
CA PHE A 414 -1.00 2.67 0.50
C PHE A 414 0.51 2.68 0.38
N ALA A 415 1.02 3.65 -0.39
CA ALA A 415 2.45 3.77 -0.62
C ALA A 415 2.92 5.18 -0.34
N ASP A 416 4.08 5.30 0.30
CA ASP A 416 4.72 6.58 0.59
C ASP A 416 5.96 6.73 -0.29
N SER A 417 6.02 7.83 -1.06
CA SER A 417 7.10 8.07 -2.03
C SER A 417 8.29 8.81 -1.45
N LYS A 418 8.21 9.29 -0.22
CA LYS A 418 9.37 9.90 0.48
C LYS A 418 10.04 8.88 1.39
N LEU A 419 9.25 8.01 2.00
CA LEU A 419 9.76 6.98 2.91
C LEU A 419 9.99 5.64 2.21
N ASP A 420 9.59 5.52 0.94
CA ASP A 420 9.87 4.38 0.05
C ASP A 420 9.34 3.05 0.59
N PHE A 421 8.04 3.01 0.95
CA PHE A 421 7.40 1.80 1.44
C PHE A 421 5.99 1.61 0.86
N ILE A 422 5.49 0.39 0.99
CA ILE A 422 4.08 0.03 0.77
C ILE A 422 3.61 -0.72 2.02
N ASP A 423 2.55 -0.20 2.65
CA ASP A 423 1.91 -0.77 3.84
C ASP A 423 0.44 -1.07 3.57
N PHE A 424 -0.19 -1.80 4.49
CA PHE A 424 -1.65 -1.84 4.55
C PHE A 424 -2.14 -1.60 5.99
N VAL A 425 -3.42 -1.19 6.08
CA VAL A 425 -4.19 -1.16 7.34
C VAL A 425 -5.56 -1.78 7.05
N ASN A 426 -6.24 -2.23 8.10
CA ASN A 426 -7.66 -2.57 8.00
C ASN A 426 -8.49 -1.31 7.71
N TYR A 427 -9.73 -1.47 7.24
CA TYR A 427 -10.63 -0.35 6.92
C TYR A 427 -10.85 0.62 8.09
N ASP A 428 -10.65 0.17 9.33
CA ASP A 428 -10.78 1.02 10.53
C ASP A 428 -9.44 1.67 10.96
N GLY A 429 -8.35 1.44 10.21
CA GLY A 429 -7.01 1.95 10.52
C GLY A 429 -6.19 1.05 11.44
N SER A 430 -6.76 -0.03 11.95
CA SER A 430 -6.04 -0.96 12.82
C SER A 430 -5.14 -1.90 12.00
N GLY A 431 -4.25 -2.62 12.66
CA GLY A 431 -3.46 -3.69 12.04
C GLY A 431 -2.51 -3.22 10.96
N ARG A 432 -1.91 -2.04 11.12
CA ARG A 432 -0.93 -1.55 10.13
C ARG A 432 0.22 -2.54 10.00
N THR A 433 0.53 -2.93 8.79
CA THR A 433 1.53 -3.93 8.45
C THR A 433 2.36 -3.45 7.27
N GLN A 434 3.67 -3.50 7.40
CA GLN A 434 4.59 -3.17 6.31
C GLN A 434 4.68 -4.36 5.35
N VAL A 435 4.35 -4.14 4.08
CA VAL A 435 4.43 -5.17 3.04
C VAL A 435 5.82 -5.13 2.38
N LEU A 436 6.29 -3.93 2.07
CA LEU A 436 7.52 -3.76 1.31
C LEU A 436 8.17 -2.42 1.67
N ALA A 437 9.44 -2.49 2.08
CA ALA A 437 10.30 -1.33 2.25
C ALA A 437 11.69 -1.74 1.79
N SER A 438 12.02 -1.44 0.54
CA SER A 438 13.29 -1.88 -0.03
C SER A 438 13.68 -1.00 -1.22
N SER A 439 14.82 -0.35 -1.12
CA SER A 439 15.36 0.48 -2.20
C SER A 439 15.61 -0.27 -3.50
N LYS A 440 15.61 -1.60 -3.47
CA LYS A 440 15.71 -2.41 -4.69
C LYS A 440 14.38 -2.47 -5.46
N PHE A 441 13.26 -2.52 -4.74
CA PHE A 441 11.95 -2.77 -5.32
C PHE A 441 11.03 -1.56 -5.25
N VAL A 442 11.17 -0.69 -4.25
CA VAL A 442 10.36 0.52 -4.11
C VAL A 442 11.26 1.73 -3.85
N GLN A 443 11.18 2.76 -4.71
CA GLN A 443 12.00 3.98 -4.61
C GLN A 443 11.16 5.26 -4.73
N HIS A 444 10.07 5.23 -5.48
CA HIS A 444 9.15 6.35 -5.61
C HIS A 444 7.83 5.82 -6.17
N PRO A 445 7.07 5.05 -5.36
CA PRO A 445 5.81 4.48 -5.83
C PRO A 445 4.78 5.57 -6.07
N HIS A 446 4.05 5.48 -7.20
CA HIS A 446 3.11 6.53 -7.60
C HIS A 446 1.66 6.05 -7.64
N ALA A 447 1.39 4.88 -8.18
CA ALA A 447 0.05 4.30 -8.24
C ALA A 447 0.10 2.82 -7.92
N LEU A 448 -1.01 2.27 -7.44
CA LEU A 448 -1.09 0.91 -6.91
C LEU A 448 -2.44 0.30 -7.28
N ALA A 449 -2.42 -0.97 -7.68
CA ALA A 449 -3.63 -1.78 -7.91
C ALA A 449 -3.41 -3.18 -7.31
N ILE A 450 -4.48 -3.80 -6.82
CA ILE A 450 -4.44 -5.14 -6.22
C ILE A 450 -5.25 -6.08 -7.12
N PHE A 451 -4.69 -7.25 -7.42
CA PHE A 451 -5.40 -8.33 -8.11
C PHE A 451 -4.91 -9.68 -7.61
N GLU A 452 -5.82 -10.50 -7.11
CA GLU A 452 -5.50 -11.78 -6.45
C GLU A 452 -4.50 -11.53 -5.30
N ASP A 453 -3.34 -12.17 -5.36
CA ASP A 453 -2.31 -12.09 -4.34
C ASP A 453 -1.19 -11.11 -4.68
N MET A 454 -1.38 -10.30 -5.73
CA MET A 454 -0.33 -9.44 -6.26
C MET A 454 -0.70 -7.95 -6.18
N MET A 455 0.28 -7.15 -5.87
CA MET A 455 0.27 -5.69 -6.02
C MET A 455 0.94 -5.35 -7.34
N TYR A 456 0.32 -4.45 -8.10
CA TYR A 456 0.85 -3.86 -9.32
C TYR A 456 1.06 -2.38 -9.03
N TYR A 457 2.29 -1.90 -9.04
CA TYR A 457 2.54 -0.49 -8.74
C TYR A 457 3.54 0.13 -9.70
N SER A 458 3.27 1.37 -10.05
CA SER A 458 4.20 2.17 -10.85
C SER A 458 5.24 2.79 -9.93
N ASP A 459 6.49 2.82 -10.38
CA ASP A 459 7.58 3.46 -9.64
C ASP A 459 8.31 4.41 -10.58
N ARG A 460 8.32 5.69 -10.23
CA ARG A 460 8.88 6.75 -11.08
C ARG A 460 10.41 6.71 -11.15
N ARG A 461 11.09 6.38 -10.05
CA ARG A 461 12.56 6.28 -10.05
C ARG A 461 13.05 5.00 -10.73
N LEU A 462 12.36 3.90 -10.49
CA LEU A 462 12.68 2.63 -11.17
C LEU A 462 12.22 2.63 -12.63
N GLN A 463 11.35 3.55 -13.02
CA GLN A 463 10.79 3.68 -14.38
C GLN A 463 10.11 2.39 -14.86
N LYS A 464 9.40 1.75 -13.95
CA LYS A 464 8.80 0.42 -14.21
C LYS A 464 7.42 0.29 -13.56
N LEU A 465 6.63 -0.61 -14.13
CA LEU A 465 5.57 -1.28 -13.37
C LEU A 465 6.25 -2.42 -12.61
N GLN A 466 6.06 -2.44 -11.32
CA GLN A 466 6.53 -3.51 -10.44
C GLN A 466 5.37 -4.40 -10.06
N VAL A 467 5.65 -5.69 -9.86
CA VAL A 467 4.68 -6.66 -9.36
C VAL A 467 5.29 -7.35 -8.15
N TYR A 468 4.55 -7.36 -7.05
CA TYR A 468 5.04 -7.92 -5.78
C TYR A 468 3.86 -8.57 -5.05
N PRO A 469 4.09 -9.66 -4.31
CA PRO A 469 3.00 -10.23 -3.48
C PRO A 469 2.45 -9.20 -2.49
N LYS A 470 1.16 -9.25 -2.24
CA LYS A 470 0.48 -8.30 -1.33
C LYS A 470 0.75 -8.58 0.16
N TYR A 471 1.65 -9.52 0.48
CA TYR A 471 1.99 -9.94 1.84
C TYR A 471 3.44 -9.59 2.19
N PRO A 472 3.73 -9.35 3.48
CA PRO A 472 5.11 -9.14 3.92
C PRO A 472 6.02 -10.32 3.57
N ASN A 473 7.27 -10.02 3.23
CA ASN A 473 8.31 -11.02 2.94
C ASN A 473 7.95 -11.96 1.77
N GLY A 474 7.14 -11.48 0.83
CA GLY A 474 6.80 -12.25 -0.37
C GLY A 474 8.01 -12.47 -1.27
N THR A 475 8.08 -13.63 -1.92
CA THR A 475 9.11 -13.90 -2.92
C THR A 475 8.67 -13.30 -4.26
N THR A 476 9.56 -12.51 -4.86
CA THR A 476 9.27 -11.87 -6.14
C THR A 476 9.46 -12.85 -7.31
N THR A 477 8.48 -12.87 -8.19
CA THR A 477 8.65 -13.43 -9.53
C THR A 477 9.12 -12.29 -10.44
N GLU A 478 10.21 -12.49 -11.17
CA GLU A 478 10.65 -11.50 -12.14
C GLU A 478 9.71 -11.52 -13.34
N TYR A 479 9.03 -10.42 -13.57
CA TYR A 479 8.19 -10.21 -14.75
C TYR A 479 8.98 -9.50 -15.83
N PRO A 480 8.68 -9.75 -17.11
CA PRO A 480 9.33 -9.00 -18.19
C PRO A 480 9.14 -7.50 -17.99
N SER A 481 10.25 -6.78 -17.91
CA SER A 481 10.20 -5.35 -17.61
C SER A 481 10.02 -4.51 -18.87
N HIS A 482 8.98 -3.67 -18.89
CA HIS A 482 8.85 -2.57 -19.84
C HIS A 482 9.26 -1.29 -19.12
N THR A 483 10.11 -0.49 -19.74
CA THR A 483 10.56 0.77 -19.15
C THR A 483 9.58 1.86 -19.53
N PHE A 484 9.08 2.57 -18.54
CA PHE A 484 8.21 3.73 -18.70
C PHE A 484 8.99 4.98 -18.29
N SER A 485 9.06 5.97 -19.17
CA SER A 485 9.80 7.21 -18.86
C SER A 485 9.22 7.92 -17.62
N LYS A 486 7.89 7.90 -17.49
CA LYS A 486 7.19 8.42 -16.29
C LYS A 486 5.95 7.57 -16.02
N ALA A 487 6.14 6.44 -15.35
CA ALA A 487 5.04 5.57 -14.93
C ALA A 487 4.20 6.29 -13.86
N LEU A 488 2.92 6.50 -14.11
CA LEU A 488 2.00 7.23 -13.25
C LEU A 488 0.85 6.30 -12.81
N GLY A 489 -0.37 6.51 -13.29
CA GLY A 489 -1.54 5.72 -12.89
C GLY A 489 -1.45 4.26 -13.31
N VAL A 490 -2.02 3.40 -12.49
CA VAL A 490 -2.13 1.95 -12.75
C VAL A 490 -3.56 1.52 -12.44
N VAL A 491 -4.15 0.72 -13.34
CA VAL A 491 -5.43 0.07 -13.05
C VAL A 491 -5.40 -1.38 -13.53
N ALA A 492 -5.82 -2.28 -12.65
CA ALA A 492 -6.07 -3.68 -12.97
C ALA A 492 -7.53 -3.83 -13.41
N VAL A 493 -7.75 -4.53 -14.51
CA VAL A 493 -9.05 -4.66 -15.15
C VAL A 493 -9.43 -6.13 -15.22
N HIS A 494 -10.43 -6.51 -14.43
CA HIS A 494 -11.03 -7.85 -14.46
C HIS A 494 -12.43 -7.76 -13.83
N PRO A 495 -13.45 -8.45 -14.41
CA PRO A 495 -14.82 -8.35 -13.88
C PRO A 495 -14.97 -8.69 -12.40
N VAL A 496 -14.14 -9.55 -11.85
CA VAL A 496 -14.20 -9.93 -10.43
C VAL A 496 -13.96 -8.73 -9.49
N LEU A 497 -13.26 -7.68 -9.96
CA LEU A 497 -13.00 -6.48 -9.17
C LEU A 497 -14.22 -5.56 -9.06
N GLN A 498 -15.20 -5.73 -9.95
CA GLN A 498 -16.44 -4.95 -9.97
C GLN A 498 -17.62 -5.90 -10.22
N PRO A 499 -17.97 -6.74 -9.24
CA PRO A 499 -19.01 -7.75 -9.45
C PRO A 499 -20.38 -7.11 -9.70
N ILE A 500 -21.09 -7.65 -10.67
CA ILE A 500 -22.42 -7.15 -11.09
C ILE A 500 -23.46 -7.48 -10.01
N VAL A 501 -24.24 -6.49 -9.63
CA VAL A 501 -25.34 -6.64 -8.67
C VAL A 501 -26.59 -7.15 -9.43
N LYS A 502 -27.06 -8.34 -9.13
CA LYS A 502 -28.15 -9.06 -9.85
C LYS A 502 -29.50 -8.33 -9.93
N ASN A 503 -29.71 -7.30 -9.12
CA ASN A 503 -31.02 -6.63 -9.06
C ASN A 503 -31.07 -5.29 -9.80
N ASN A 504 -30.10 -5.03 -10.70
CA ASN A 504 -30.14 -3.83 -11.53
C ASN A 504 -30.89 -4.14 -12.83
N PRO A 505 -32.12 -3.65 -13.05
CA PRO A 505 -32.93 -3.99 -14.26
C PRO A 505 -32.32 -3.58 -15.60
N UNK A 506 -31.40 -3.04 -15.53
CA UNK A 506 -30.71 -2.56 -16.63
C UNK A 506 -29.65 -3.43 -17.15
N VAL A 507 -29.43 -4.27 -16.41
CA VAL A 507 -28.27 -5.06 -16.84
C VAL A 507 -28.75 -6.40 -17.40
N ALA A 508 -28.45 -6.65 -18.67
CA ALA A 508 -28.67 -7.96 -19.27
C ALA A 508 -27.70 -8.98 -18.61
N VAL A 509 -28.27 -9.99 -18.00
CA VAL A 509 -27.56 -10.95 -17.16
C VAL A 509 -26.58 -11.81 -17.97
N HIS A 510 -25.28 -11.68 -17.69
CA HIS A 510 -24.30 -12.71 -18.05
C HIS A 510 -24.38 -13.80 -16.95
N PRO A 511 -24.44 -15.08 -17.28
CA PRO A 511 -24.88 -16.11 -16.31
C PRO A 511 -23.87 -16.53 -15.23
N VAL A 512 -22.75 -15.84 -15.08
CA VAL A 512 -21.61 -16.39 -14.32
C VAL A 512 -21.31 -15.66 -12.99
N LEU A 513 -21.95 -14.53 -12.66
CA LEU A 513 -21.49 -13.75 -11.52
C LEU A 513 -22.56 -13.57 -10.42
N GLN A 514 -22.22 -13.96 -9.22
CA GLN A 514 -23.04 -13.82 -8.03
C GLN A 514 -22.98 -12.38 -7.48
N PRO A 515 -24.09 -11.83 -6.97
CA PRO A 515 -24.05 -10.49 -6.39
C PRO A 515 -23.42 -10.50 -5.00
N ILE A 516 -22.45 -9.63 -4.80
CA ILE A 516 -21.88 -9.39 -3.46
C ILE A 516 -22.77 -8.44 -2.67
N VAL A 517 -23.43 -7.49 -3.34
CA VAL A 517 -24.40 -6.61 -2.70
C VAL A 517 -25.80 -7.20 -2.88
N LYS A 518 -26.35 -7.80 -1.84
CA LYS A 518 -27.66 -8.46 -1.87
C LYS A 518 -28.81 -7.51 -2.19
N ASN A 519 -28.68 -6.24 -1.85
CA ASN A 519 -29.66 -5.20 -2.18
C ASN A 519 -28.90 -3.95 -2.63
N ASN A 520 -29.03 -3.56 -3.87
CA ASN A 520 -28.51 -2.28 -4.34
C ASN A 520 -29.54 -1.18 -4.00
N PRO A 521 -29.29 -0.36 -2.96
CA PRO A 521 -30.28 0.65 -2.58
C PRO A 521 -30.43 1.75 -3.63
N CYS A 522 -29.48 1.92 -4.54
CA CYS A 522 -29.59 2.87 -5.65
C CYS A 522 -30.45 2.34 -6.82
N ALA A 523 -30.76 1.05 -6.86
CA ALA A 523 -31.54 0.46 -7.97
C ALA A 523 -33.02 0.89 -7.97
N SER A 524 -33.55 1.43 -6.86
CA SER A 524 -34.94 1.83 -6.74
C SER A 524 -35.27 3.17 -7.39
N ASN A 525 -34.28 3.90 -7.92
CA ASN A 525 -34.43 5.22 -8.55
C ASN A 525 -35.17 6.25 -7.69
N GLN A 526 -35.02 6.17 -6.36
CA GLN A 526 -35.68 7.11 -5.45
C GLN A 526 -34.92 8.44 -5.32
N CYS A 527 -33.67 8.50 -5.81
CA CYS A 527 -32.87 9.71 -5.78
C CYS A 527 -33.17 10.60 -6.98
N SER A 528 -33.35 11.90 -6.75
CA SER A 528 -33.72 12.85 -7.82
C SER A 528 -32.54 13.19 -8.75
N HIS A 529 -31.31 13.19 -8.24
CA HIS A 529 -30.13 13.63 -9.00
C HIS A 529 -28.96 12.67 -8.84
N LEU A 530 -28.52 12.39 -7.63
CA LEU A 530 -27.31 11.61 -7.34
C LEU A 530 -27.60 10.63 -6.21
N CYS A 531 -27.27 9.37 -6.39
CA CYS A 531 -27.40 8.34 -5.36
C CYS A 531 -26.00 8.01 -4.82
N LEU A 532 -25.77 8.34 -3.56
CA LEU A 532 -24.49 8.10 -2.89
C LEU A 532 -24.70 7.09 -1.75
N MET A 533 -23.84 6.08 -1.74
CA MET A 533 -23.84 5.06 -0.71
C MET A 533 -23.17 5.58 0.56
N ASN A 534 -23.68 5.21 1.70
CA ASN A 534 -22.96 5.38 2.96
C ASN A 534 -23.02 4.08 3.78
N ASN A 535 -22.26 4.03 4.86
CA ASN A 535 -22.12 2.82 5.67
C ASN A 535 -23.40 2.44 6.46
N LYS A 536 -24.45 3.26 6.40
CA LYS A 536 -25.71 3.02 7.12
C LYS A 536 -26.89 2.88 6.16
N ASN A 537 -26.99 3.74 5.16
CA ASN A 537 -28.13 3.83 4.23
C ASN A 537 -27.69 4.52 2.94
N VAL A 538 -28.66 5.00 2.19
CA VAL A 538 -28.46 5.75 0.96
C VAL A 538 -28.72 7.24 1.20
N SER A 539 -27.84 8.10 0.71
CA SER A 539 -28.05 9.54 0.65
C SER A 539 -28.36 9.97 -0.78
N SER A 540 -29.26 10.93 -0.93
CA SER A 540 -29.59 11.53 -2.22
C SER A 540 -29.25 13.01 -2.23
N TYR A 541 -28.73 13.49 -3.36
CA TYR A 541 -28.38 14.88 -3.60
C TYR A 541 -29.04 15.41 -4.86
#